data_6e1a03cfad608feb2cec3d8e0d70dbc8
#
_entry.id   6e1a03cfad608feb2cec3d8e0d70dbc8
#
_cell.length_a   1.000
_cell.length_b   1.000
_cell.length_c   1.000
_cell.angle_alpha   90.00
_cell.angle_beta   90.00
_cell.angle_gamma   90.00
#
_symmetry.space_group_name_H-M   'P 1'
#
loop_
_entity.id
_entity.type
_entity.pdbx_description
1 polymer ?
#
loop_
_entity_poly.entity_id
_entity_poly.type
_entity_poly.pdbx_seq_one_letter_code
_entity_poly.pdbx_strand_id
1 'polypeptide(L)'
;MSAPVSISPAELYRHSLRLLLDKDIPGWTGLWAEDGVMEFPFAPPGRPQRLEGREAIAEYMRPYPDHIDLHDFPEADLRIHRTVDPRTVVVEMRGVGRLVQADRPFDMTYIAVVTVEDGRFTSYRDYWNPLAVLEPGVDFSGSSHSSGSSR
;
A
#
# COMPACT_ATOMS: atom_id res chain seq x y z
N MET A 1 13.75 7.36 -33.97
CA MET A 1 13.22 6.42 -33.01
C MET A 1 12.60 7.17 -31.84
N SER A 2 11.41 6.82 -31.52
CA SER A 2 10.76 7.50 -30.42
C SER A 2 11.10 6.83 -29.10
N ALA A 3 11.21 7.63 -28.07
CA ALA A 3 11.38 7.07 -26.73
C ALA A 3 10.12 6.33 -26.33
N PRO A 4 10.23 5.32 -25.49
CA PRO A 4 9.04 4.68 -24.97
C PRO A 4 8.21 5.71 -24.21
N VAL A 5 6.91 5.60 -24.34
CA VAL A 5 6.02 6.44 -23.59
C VAL A 5 6.02 5.99 -22.15
N SER A 6 6.42 6.88 -21.26
CA SER A 6 6.42 6.56 -19.84
C SER A 6 4.99 6.60 -19.33
N ILE A 7 4.64 5.60 -18.53
CA ILE A 7 3.35 5.59 -17.86
C ILE A 7 3.35 6.72 -16.83
N SER A 8 2.24 7.42 -16.71
CA SER A 8 2.12 8.52 -15.75
C SER A 8 2.02 7.97 -14.33
N PRO A 9 2.35 8.79 -13.31
CA PRO A 9 2.17 8.34 -11.92
C PRO A 9 0.73 7.90 -11.63
N ALA A 10 -0.25 8.62 -12.15
CA ALA A 10 -1.65 8.25 -11.91
C ALA A 10 -1.98 6.90 -12.53
N GLU A 11 -1.51 6.67 -13.76
CA GLU A 11 -1.77 5.40 -14.43
C GLU A 11 -1.09 4.24 -13.73
N LEU A 12 0.14 4.44 -13.31
CA LEU A 12 0.86 3.39 -12.61
C LEU A 12 0.18 3.06 -11.28
N TYR A 13 -0.27 4.09 -10.57
CA TYR A 13 -0.95 3.87 -9.30
C TYR A 13 -2.25 3.08 -9.51
N ARG A 14 -3.06 3.47 -10.51
CA ARG A 14 -4.28 2.72 -10.80
C ARG A 14 -3.99 1.28 -11.17
N HIS A 15 -2.94 1.06 -11.93
CA HIS A 15 -2.53 -0.30 -12.28
C HIS A 15 -2.14 -1.08 -11.03
N SER A 16 -1.44 -0.44 -10.11
CA SER A 16 -1.03 -1.11 -8.86
C SER A 16 -2.24 -1.55 -8.03
N LEU A 17 -3.29 -0.75 -8.01
CA LEU A 17 -4.51 -1.13 -7.28
C LEU A 17 -5.15 -2.38 -7.87
N ARG A 18 -5.16 -2.48 -9.20
CA ARG A 18 -5.73 -3.67 -9.85
C ARG A 18 -4.93 -4.92 -9.51
N LEU A 19 -3.61 -4.79 -9.46
CA LEU A 19 -2.76 -5.93 -9.09
C LEU A 19 -3.02 -6.37 -7.65
N LEU A 20 -3.24 -5.42 -6.74
CA LEU A 20 -3.58 -5.77 -5.37
C LEU A 20 -4.94 -6.49 -5.30
N LEU A 21 -5.92 -6.03 -6.07
CA LEU A 21 -7.22 -6.69 -6.10
C LEU A 21 -7.11 -8.10 -6.66
N ASP A 22 -6.22 -8.32 -7.61
CA ASP A 22 -5.97 -9.64 -8.19
C ASP A 22 -5.08 -10.50 -7.29
N LYS A 23 -4.63 -9.94 -6.18
CA LYS A 23 -3.73 -10.58 -5.24
C LYS A 23 -2.41 -10.99 -5.89
N ASP A 24 -2.03 -10.22 -6.91
CA ASP A 24 -0.78 -10.45 -7.64
C ASP A 24 0.33 -9.61 -6.99
N ILE A 25 0.82 -10.07 -5.85
CA ILE A 25 1.86 -9.35 -5.13
C ILE A 25 3.17 -9.31 -5.91
N PRO A 26 3.62 -10.39 -6.56
CA PRO A 26 4.83 -10.28 -7.39
C PRO A 26 4.69 -9.26 -8.51
N GLY A 27 3.51 -9.19 -9.15
CA GLY A 27 3.28 -8.18 -10.18
C GLY A 27 3.32 -6.77 -9.61
N TRP A 28 2.71 -6.59 -8.44
CA TRP A 28 2.73 -5.29 -7.76
C TRP A 28 4.16 -4.89 -7.40
N THR A 29 4.94 -5.82 -6.83
CA THR A 29 6.33 -5.54 -6.47
C THR A 29 7.16 -5.20 -7.69
N GLY A 30 6.84 -5.83 -8.83
CA GLY A 30 7.55 -5.56 -10.08
C GLY A 30 7.39 -4.15 -10.60
N LEU A 31 6.42 -3.39 -10.07
CA LEU A 31 6.25 -1.98 -10.46
C LEU A 31 7.25 -1.07 -9.76
N TRP A 32 8.04 -1.58 -8.84
CA TRP A 32 8.97 -0.80 -8.05
C TRP A 32 10.36 -0.75 -8.66
N ALA A 33 11.02 0.38 -8.50
CA ALA A 33 12.43 0.47 -8.79
C ALA A 33 13.21 -0.38 -7.79
N GLU A 34 14.36 -0.86 -8.20
CA GLU A 34 15.17 -1.75 -7.36
C GLU A 34 15.52 -1.10 -6.03
N ASP A 35 15.78 0.20 -6.06
CA ASP A 35 16.14 0.96 -4.86
C ASP A 35 14.98 1.81 -4.33
N GLY A 36 13.76 1.44 -4.66
CA GLY A 36 12.58 2.16 -4.19
C GLY A 36 12.44 2.12 -2.67
N VAL A 37 11.79 3.13 -2.11
CA VAL A 37 11.62 3.26 -0.68
C VAL A 37 10.14 3.43 -0.36
N MET A 38 9.66 2.64 0.59
CA MET A 38 8.29 2.74 1.07
C MET A 38 8.31 3.14 2.54
N GLU A 39 7.51 4.13 2.88
CA GLU A 39 7.47 4.64 4.25
C GLU A 39 6.06 4.63 4.79
N PHE A 40 5.96 4.46 6.10
CA PHE A 40 4.68 4.49 6.82
C PHE A 40 4.83 5.49 7.95
N PRO A 41 4.66 6.79 7.65
CA PRO A 41 4.98 7.82 8.64
C PRO A 41 4.14 7.76 9.92
N PHE A 42 2.95 7.18 9.85
CA PHE A 42 2.06 7.09 11.01
C PHE A 42 2.04 5.69 11.61
N ALA A 43 3.02 4.85 11.27
CA ALA A 43 3.05 3.51 11.83
C ALA A 43 3.24 3.56 13.35
N PRO A 44 2.43 2.81 14.10
CA PRO A 44 2.60 2.76 15.55
C PRO A 44 3.85 1.98 15.93
N PRO A 45 4.28 2.09 17.19
CA PRO A 45 5.45 1.34 17.64
C PRO A 45 5.31 -0.15 17.37
N GLY A 46 6.42 -0.77 17.01
CA GLY A 46 6.42 -2.18 16.69
C GLY A 46 6.18 -2.50 15.24
N ARG A 47 5.82 -1.51 14.44
CA ARG A 47 5.61 -1.68 13.00
C ARG A 47 6.73 -1.00 12.23
N PRO A 48 7.08 -1.51 11.05
CA PRO A 48 8.12 -0.85 10.25
C PRO A 48 7.65 0.54 9.83
N GLN A 49 8.58 1.48 9.85
CA GLN A 49 8.30 2.83 9.39
C GLN A 49 8.93 3.10 8.04
N ARG A 50 9.87 2.26 7.62
CA ARG A 50 10.57 2.46 6.35
C ARG A 50 11.09 1.13 5.84
N LEU A 51 10.88 0.89 4.56
CA LEU A 51 11.40 -0.28 3.85
C LEU A 51 12.25 0.24 2.71
N GLU A 52 13.50 -0.19 2.66
CA GLU A 52 14.44 0.27 1.63
C GLU A 52 14.74 -0.86 0.67
N GLY A 53 14.44 -0.62 -0.60
CA GLY A 53 14.70 -1.56 -1.65
C GLY A 53 13.51 -2.45 -1.98
N ARG A 54 13.41 -2.81 -3.26
CA ARG A 54 12.30 -3.61 -3.75
C ARG A 54 12.19 -4.96 -3.03
N GLU A 55 13.33 -5.54 -2.67
CA GLU A 55 13.31 -6.83 -1.98
C GLU A 55 12.67 -6.74 -0.61
N ALA A 56 13.01 -5.70 0.15
CA ALA A 56 12.42 -5.50 1.47
C ALA A 56 10.92 -5.26 1.36
N ILE A 57 10.52 -4.52 0.34
CA ILE A 57 9.10 -4.24 0.09
C ILE A 57 8.37 -5.53 -0.28
N ALA A 58 9.00 -6.36 -1.12
CA ALA A 58 8.41 -7.64 -1.50
C ALA A 58 8.23 -8.55 -0.29
N GLU A 59 9.22 -8.59 0.57
CA GLU A 59 9.18 -9.42 1.78
C GLU A 59 8.03 -8.98 2.69
N TYR A 60 7.90 -7.67 2.87
CA TYR A 60 6.85 -7.11 3.70
C TYR A 60 5.45 -7.41 3.15
N MET A 61 5.30 -7.32 1.85
CA MET A 61 3.97 -7.47 1.22
C MET A 61 3.59 -8.93 0.95
N ARG A 62 4.55 -9.85 0.97
CA ARG A 62 4.27 -11.23 0.60
C ARG A 62 3.08 -11.83 1.35
N PRO A 63 2.96 -11.67 2.67
CA PRO A 63 1.82 -12.25 3.40
C PRO A 63 0.54 -11.42 3.34
N TYR A 64 0.54 -10.29 2.64
CA TYR A 64 -0.60 -9.37 2.66
C TYR A 64 -1.93 -10.08 2.31
N PRO A 65 -2.01 -10.89 1.26
CA PRO A 65 -3.30 -11.53 0.93
C PRO A 65 -3.76 -12.54 1.96
N ASP A 66 -2.85 -13.04 2.79
CA ASP A 66 -3.24 -13.97 3.84
C ASP A 66 -3.91 -13.28 5.01
N HIS A 67 -3.74 -11.97 5.12
CA HIS A 67 -4.30 -11.19 6.22
C HIS A 67 -5.48 -10.35 5.81
N ILE A 68 -5.47 -9.86 4.59
CA ILE A 68 -6.52 -8.99 4.09
C ILE A 68 -7.01 -9.54 2.76
N ASP A 69 -8.28 -9.90 2.72
CA ASP A 69 -8.94 -10.28 1.48
C ASP A 69 -9.58 -9.02 0.92
N LEU A 70 -8.85 -8.38 0.03
CA LEU A 70 -9.25 -7.09 -0.53
C LEU A 70 -10.28 -7.32 -1.62
N HIS A 71 -11.41 -6.61 -1.55
CA HIS A 71 -12.51 -6.79 -2.50
C HIS A 71 -12.63 -5.64 -3.49
N ASP A 72 -12.32 -4.43 -3.05
CA ASP A 72 -12.51 -3.28 -3.92
C ASP A 72 -11.73 -2.08 -3.44
N PHE A 73 -11.40 -1.21 -4.38
CA PHE A 73 -11.00 0.16 -4.13
C PHE A 73 -12.05 1.02 -4.81
N PRO A 74 -13.09 1.47 -4.09
CA PRO A 74 -14.20 2.16 -4.75
C PRO A 74 -13.73 3.37 -5.53
N GLU A 75 -14.09 3.42 -6.79
CA GLU A 75 -13.65 4.50 -7.67
C GLU A 75 -14.16 5.86 -7.19
N ALA A 76 -15.32 5.89 -6.56
CA ALA A 76 -15.88 7.14 -6.06
C ALA A 76 -15.01 7.75 -4.96
N ASP A 77 -14.20 6.93 -4.29
CA ASP A 77 -13.34 7.39 -3.20
C ASP A 77 -11.90 7.58 -3.64
N LEU A 78 -11.60 7.35 -4.91
CA LEU A 78 -10.23 7.49 -5.41
C LEU A 78 -10.05 8.88 -5.99
N ARG A 79 -9.11 9.64 -5.44
CA ARG A 79 -8.77 10.96 -5.92
C ARG A 79 -7.26 11.06 -6.07
N ILE A 80 -6.81 11.40 -7.25
CA ILE A 80 -5.38 11.54 -7.53
C ILE A 80 -5.11 13.00 -7.81
N HIS A 81 -4.25 13.61 -7.00
CA HIS A 81 -3.91 15.01 -7.08
C HIS A 81 -2.52 15.18 -7.65
N ARG A 82 -2.39 16.02 -8.66
CA ARG A 82 -1.07 16.37 -9.18
C ARG A 82 -0.40 17.33 -8.20
N THR A 83 0.93 17.28 -8.19
CA THR A 83 1.72 18.21 -7.39
C THR A 83 2.59 19.04 -8.33
N VAL A 84 3.35 19.96 -7.75
CA VAL A 84 4.27 20.78 -8.54
C VAL A 84 5.37 19.94 -9.18
N ASP A 85 5.63 18.75 -8.65
CA ASP A 85 6.57 17.81 -9.24
C ASP A 85 5.75 16.83 -10.09
N PRO A 86 5.91 16.83 -11.43
CA PRO A 86 5.09 15.95 -12.28
C PRO A 86 5.33 14.48 -12.04
N ARG A 87 6.39 14.11 -11.32
CA ARG A 87 6.66 12.71 -10.98
C ARG A 87 5.92 12.27 -9.72
N THR A 88 5.35 13.22 -8.97
CA THR A 88 4.76 12.93 -7.66
C THR A 88 3.28 13.27 -7.66
N VAL A 89 2.48 12.34 -7.16
CA VAL A 89 1.04 12.55 -6.97
C VAL A 89 0.68 12.25 -5.53
N VAL A 90 -0.40 12.88 -5.07
CA VAL A 90 -1.00 12.56 -3.78
C VAL A 90 -2.30 11.84 -4.08
N VAL A 91 -2.49 10.68 -3.47
CA VAL A 91 -3.66 9.84 -3.73
C VAL A 91 -4.45 9.68 -2.45
N GLU A 92 -5.76 9.92 -2.54
CA GLU A 92 -6.69 9.54 -1.48
C GLU A 92 -7.47 8.34 -1.98
N MET A 93 -7.56 7.31 -1.17
CA MET A 93 -8.27 6.12 -1.58
C MET A 93 -8.81 5.36 -0.39
N ARG A 94 -9.71 4.44 -0.68
CA ARG A 94 -10.31 3.58 0.33
C ARG A 94 -10.23 2.15 -0.14
N GLY A 95 -9.83 1.24 0.75
CA GLY A 95 -9.81 -0.19 0.45
C GLY A 95 -10.82 -0.88 1.31
N VAL A 96 -11.59 -1.79 0.74
CA VAL A 96 -12.60 -2.55 1.47
C VAL A 96 -12.42 -4.03 1.19
N GLY A 97 -12.76 -4.83 2.19
CA GLY A 97 -12.64 -6.28 2.07
C GLY A 97 -12.92 -6.92 3.41
N ARG A 98 -12.13 -7.94 3.75
CA ARG A 98 -12.26 -8.64 5.02
C ARG A 98 -10.89 -8.91 5.62
N LEU A 99 -10.82 -8.82 6.94
CA LEU A 99 -9.67 -9.32 7.68
C LEU A 99 -9.84 -10.82 7.81
N VAL A 100 -8.88 -11.57 7.28
CA VAL A 100 -9.05 -13.01 7.11
C VAL A 100 -9.14 -13.71 8.45
N GLN A 101 -8.20 -13.45 9.36
CA GLN A 101 -8.16 -14.17 10.63
C GLN A 101 -9.27 -13.74 11.58
N ALA A 102 -9.53 -12.45 11.65
CA ALA A 102 -10.58 -11.94 12.53
C ALA A 102 -11.98 -12.17 11.96
N ASP A 103 -12.06 -12.49 10.67
CA ASP A 103 -13.33 -12.67 9.96
C ASP A 103 -14.25 -11.47 10.15
N ARG A 104 -13.70 -10.28 9.90
CA ARG A 104 -14.41 -9.02 10.11
C ARG A 104 -14.23 -8.14 8.89
N PRO A 105 -15.18 -7.22 8.66
CA PRO A 105 -14.99 -6.29 7.54
C PRO A 105 -13.72 -5.47 7.70
N PHE A 106 -13.06 -5.25 6.58
CA PHE A 106 -11.91 -4.37 6.48
C PHE A 106 -12.34 -3.13 5.70
N ASP A 107 -12.06 -1.96 6.24
CA ASP A 107 -12.42 -0.69 5.60
C ASP A 107 -11.40 0.34 6.07
N MET A 108 -10.54 0.77 5.16
CA MET A 108 -9.45 1.65 5.52
C MET A 108 -9.30 2.74 4.47
N THR A 109 -9.19 3.97 4.94
CA THR A 109 -8.90 5.11 4.08
C THR A 109 -7.41 5.43 4.18
N TYR A 110 -6.81 5.73 3.04
CA TYR A 110 -5.37 5.98 2.94
C TYR A 110 -5.12 7.28 2.22
N ILE A 111 -3.98 7.89 2.53
CA ILE A 111 -3.38 8.90 1.68
C ILE A 111 -2.00 8.39 1.34
N ALA A 112 -1.66 8.40 0.07
CA ALA A 112 -0.34 7.99 -0.39
C ALA A 112 0.31 9.14 -1.14
N VAL A 113 1.59 9.38 -0.86
CA VAL A 113 2.39 10.34 -1.63
C VAL A 113 3.38 9.49 -2.42
N VAL A 114 3.22 9.48 -3.74
CA VAL A 114 3.87 8.52 -4.60
C VAL A 114 4.69 9.21 -5.66
N THR A 115 5.95 8.82 -5.79
CA THR A 115 6.83 9.34 -6.83
C THR A 115 7.16 8.22 -7.79
N VAL A 116 7.05 8.52 -9.08
CA VAL A 116 7.30 7.57 -10.16
C VAL A 116 8.37 8.14 -11.07
N GLU A 117 9.41 7.35 -11.33
CA GLU A 117 10.47 7.73 -12.25
C GLU A 117 10.72 6.55 -13.18
N ASP A 118 10.81 6.83 -14.46
CA ASP A 118 11.03 5.82 -15.49
C ASP A 118 10.01 4.68 -15.39
N GLY A 119 8.77 5.04 -15.09
CA GLY A 119 7.67 4.09 -15.05
C GLY A 119 7.65 3.18 -13.84
N ARG A 120 8.40 3.49 -12.79
CA ARG A 120 8.48 2.67 -11.59
C ARG A 120 8.32 3.53 -10.34
N PHE A 121 7.76 2.93 -9.30
CA PHE A 121 7.70 3.61 -8.00
C PHE A 121 9.10 3.74 -7.44
N THR A 122 9.50 4.95 -7.10
CA THR A 122 10.77 5.19 -6.43
C THR A 122 10.57 5.61 -4.98
N SER A 123 9.41 6.18 -4.66
CA SER A 123 9.10 6.60 -3.30
C SER A 123 7.60 6.48 -3.09
N TYR A 124 7.21 6.01 -1.93
CA TYR A 124 5.80 5.78 -1.65
C TYR A 124 5.64 5.96 -0.14
N ARG A 125 4.96 7.02 0.27
CA ARG A 125 4.66 7.24 1.68
C ARG A 125 3.18 6.93 1.87
N ASP A 126 2.93 5.93 2.68
CA ASP A 126 1.58 5.39 2.91
C ASP A 126 1.10 5.86 4.28
N TYR A 127 0.12 6.76 4.28
CA TYR A 127 -0.48 7.28 5.50
C TYR A 127 -1.81 6.59 5.71
N TRP A 128 -1.93 5.91 6.83
CA TRP A 128 -3.17 5.24 7.19
C TRP A 128 -3.47 5.53 8.65
N ASN A 129 -4.71 5.30 9.05
CA ASN A 129 -5.14 5.64 10.39
C ASN A 129 -4.58 4.64 11.40
N PRO A 130 -3.60 5.02 12.22
CA PRO A 130 -3.03 4.07 13.17
C PRO A 130 -4.02 3.64 14.24
N LEU A 131 -5.06 4.42 14.48
CA LEU A 131 -6.07 4.03 15.45
C LEU A 131 -6.85 2.81 15.02
N ALA A 132 -6.95 2.57 13.70
CA ALA A 132 -7.66 1.41 13.20
C ALA A 132 -6.96 0.11 13.59
N VAL A 133 -5.62 0.12 13.70
CA VAL A 133 -4.89 -1.09 14.06
C VAL A 133 -4.78 -1.27 15.57
N LEU A 134 -5.20 -0.28 16.35
CA LEU A 134 -5.22 -0.40 17.80
C LEU A 134 -6.56 -0.91 18.30
N GLU A 135 -7.53 -1.06 17.42
CA GLU A 135 -8.83 -1.58 17.81
C GLU A 135 -8.77 -3.10 17.95
N PRO A 136 -9.56 -3.65 18.86
CA PRO A 136 -9.55 -5.10 19.04
C PRO A 136 -9.87 -5.83 17.74
N GLY A 137 -9.08 -6.85 17.45
CA GLY A 137 -9.30 -7.67 16.29
C GLY A 137 -8.73 -7.16 15.00
N VAL A 138 -8.06 -6.00 15.03
CA VAL A 138 -7.44 -5.46 13.83
C VAL A 138 -5.94 -5.57 13.96
N ASP A 139 -5.32 -6.38 13.12
CA ASP A 139 -3.89 -6.60 13.16
C ASP A 139 -3.38 -6.73 11.73
N PHE A 140 -2.66 -5.72 11.27
CA PHE A 140 -2.13 -5.70 9.92
C PHE A 140 -0.70 -6.22 9.84
N SER A 141 -0.11 -6.56 10.99
CA SER A 141 1.32 -6.85 10.97
C SER A 141 1.62 -8.25 10.47
N GLY A 142 0.65 -9.12 10.54
CA GLY A 142 0.92 -10.51 10.26
C GLY A 142 1.65 -11.21 11.36
N SER A 143 2.13 -10.50 12.32
CA SER A 143 2.74 -11.14 13.47
C SER A 143 1.65 -11.51 14.39
N SER A 144 1.77 -12.49 14.93
CA SER A 144 0.81 -12.74 15.82
C SER A 144 1.01 -12.09 17.01
N HIS A 145 1.06 -11.56 17.41
CA HIS A 145 1.11 -11.08 18.58
C HIS A 145 0.19 -11.23 19.43
N SER A 146 0.14 -11.69 19.93
CA SER A 146 -0.65 -11.90 20.52
C SER A 146 -0.95 -11.39 21.51
N SER A 147 -1.10 -11.27 21.92
CA SER A 147 -1.26 -10.93 22.74
C SER A 147 -1.85 -10.69 23.48
N GLY A 148 -2.07 -10.77 23.71
CA GLY A 148 -2.56 -10.47 24.29
C GLY A 148 -2.94 -10.13 25.16
N SER A 149 -3.10 -10.24 25.53
CA SER A 149 -3.42 -9.94 26.22
C SER A 149 -3.84 -9.55 26.94
N SER A 150 -4.14 -9.46 27.21
CA SER A 150 -4.54 -9.07 27.75
C SER A 150 -5.05 -8.75 28.53
N ARG A 151 -5.35 -8.68 28.92
CA ARG A 151 -5.95 -8.31 29.50
C ARG A 151 -6.24 -7.84 29.78
#